data_facf2b1067f1d299afe8c3a085f76813
#
_entry.id   facf2b1067f1d299afe8c3a085f76813
#
_cell.length_a   1.000
_cell.length_b   1.000
_cell.length_c   1.000
_cell.angle_alpha   90.00
_cell.angle_beta   90.00
_cell.angle_gamma   90.00
#
_symmetry.space_group_name_H-M   'P 1'
#
loop_
_entity.id
_entity.type
_entity.pdbx_description
1 polymer ?
#
loop_
_entity_poly.entity_id
_entity_poly.type
_entity_poly.pdbx_seq_one_letter_code
_entity_poly.pdbx_strand_id
1 'polypeptide(L)'
;MLKGKCIEPFYQALRSKYTREAYERRLVTFLEYVGMDVDGFVAKSREDMEWAQKVITDYLMQEKNRSERKEIAPSTIANVRKPVRLLLEMNDVTQVNWRKMTRMLPPVRRYALDRAPTSEELILLTSNSETRFQAIILTMASSGIRIGSWDYLNWGHVEPIRRNEKVVAAKLLVYAGEPEEYYSFITPEAYNKLKQYIDLREEHGEIISKNSPLIRDKWLANNRGSRKGDIRAPKRLQHSGVKRLFENMLWKFGIRKEKKRRHEFSIHSIRKFFKTRCEQVMKPINVETLMGHSTGISDSYYRPTEKDLLEDYLNAVSLLTISEAEQIRQESQMSREQTDQRIGQLEELVSKLIAERGQTNPSHDQNHNKNTSNGTTPKKIVKTKEIEHLINLGWEPMFNLPDGRTVMKQFQPRT
;
A
#
# COMPACT_ATOMS: atom_id res chain seq x y z
N MET A 1 25.39 -27.00 7.31
CA MET A 1 26.39 -26.24 6.54
C MET A 1 27.26 -27.18 5.77
N LEU A 2 27.37 -27.01 4.47
CA LEU A 2 28.34 -27.69 3.65
C LEU A 2 29.77 -27.34 4.11
N LYS A 3 30.69 -28.29 3.99
CA LYS A 3 32.10 -28.14 4.37
C LYS A 3 32.95 -28.39 3.12
N GLY A 4 34.15 -27.80 3.09
CA GLY A 4 35.10 -27.98 2.02
C GLY A 4 35.77 -26.66 1.64
N LYS A 5 36.87 -26.70 0.91
CA LYS A 5 37.60 -25.50 0.45
C LYS A 5 36.84 -24.77 -0.68
N CYS A 6 36.16 -25.51 -1.53
CA CYS A 6 35.44 -24.98 -2.68
C CYS A 6 34.13 -24.28 -2.33
N ILE A 7 33.60 -24.45 -1.10
CA ILE A 7 32.35 -23.79 -0.71
C ILE A 7 32.58 -22.35 -0.23
N GLU A 8 33.76 -22.00 0.22
CA GLU A 8 34.08 -20.67 0.76
C GLU A 8 33.84 -19.55 -0.27
N PRO A 9 34.39 -19.60 -1.50
CA PRO A 9 34.12 -18.59 -2.52
C PRO A 9 32.63 -18.48 -2.86
N PHE A 10 31.92 -19.61 -2.89
CA PHE A 10 30.47 -19.63 -3.10
C PHE A 10 29.70 -18.84 -2.02
N TYR A 11 30.08 -19.01 -0.74
CA TYR A 11 29.43 -18.26 0.35
C TYR A 11 29.78 -16.77 0.31
N GLN A 12 30.99 -16.39 -0.09
CA GLN A 12 31.42 -14.99 -0.24
C GLN A 12 30.65 -14.28 -1.33
N ALA A 13 30.25 -14.97 -2.39
CA ALA A 13 29.43 -14.41 -3.48
C ALA A 13 27.98 -14.12 -3.06
N LEU A 14 27.53 -14.61 -1.89
CA LEU A 14 26.14 -14.50 -1.45
C LEU A 14 25.98 -13.48 -0.31
N ARG A 15 25.50 -12.29 -0.65
CA ARG A 15 25.31 -11.17 0.28
C ARG A 15 24.15 -11.41 1.26
N SER A 16 23.05 -11.99 0.79
CA SER A 16 21.84 -12.20 1.59
C SER A 16 21.85 -13.53 2.31
N LYS A 17 21.60 -13.52 3.62
CA LYS A 17 21.46 -14.73 4.46
C LYS A 17 20.40 -15.69 3.92
N TYR A 18 19.24 -15.16 3.52
CA TYR A 18 18.14 -15.97 2.97
C TYR A 18 18.50 -16.62 1.63
N THR A 19 19.23 -15.91 0.77
CA THR A 19 19.72 -16.48 -0.49
C THR A 19 20.74 -17.58 -0.21
N ARG A 20 21.64 -17.38 0.77
CA ARG A 20 22.62 -18.39 1.19
C ARG A 20 21.91 -19.67 1.65
N GLU A 21 20.99 -19.59 2.58
CA GLU A 21 20.22 -20.74 3.09
C GLU A 21 19.43 -21.46 1.98
N ALA A 22 18.83 -20.71 1.07
CA ALA A 22 18.08 -21.29 -0.04
C ALA A 22 18.98 -21.97 -1.08
N TYR A 23 20.15 -21.39 -1.35
CA TYR A 23 21.12 -21.96 -2.30
C TYR A 23 21.82 -23.17 -1.71
N GLU A 24 22.23 -23.10 -0.45
CA GLU A 24 22.85 -24.23 0.28
C GLU A 24 21.93 -25.44 0.28
N ARG A 25 20.67 -25.28 0.67
CA ARG A 25 19.70 -26.39 0.68
C ARG A 25 19.56 -27.06 -0.70
N ARG A 26 19.51 -26.28 -1.76
CA ARG A 26 19.39 -26.79 -3.14
C ARG A 26 20.68 -27.46 -3.60
N LEU A 27 21.81 -26.91 -3.20
CA LEU A 27 23.12 -27.49 -3.52
C LEU A 27 23.32 -28.82 -2.79
N VAL A 28 22.90 -28.93 -1.51
CA VAL A 28 22.89 -30.20 -0.77
C VAL A 28 22.11 -31.25 -1.55
N THR A 29 20.87 -30.96 -1.96
CA THR A 29 20.06 -31.92 -2.71
C THR A 29 20.71 -32.35 -4.03
N PHE A 30 21.39 -31.43 -4.71
CA PHE A 30 22.15 -31.77 -5.93
C PHE A 30 23.35 -32.68 -5.63
N LEU A 31 24.14 -32.34 -4.61
CA LEU A 31 25.32 -33.14 -4.22
C LEU A 31 24.94 -34.55 -3.73
N GLU A 32 23.84 -34.68 -3.00
CA GLU A 32 23.25 -35.97 -2.62
C GLU A 32 22.89 -36.80 -3.87
N TYR A 33 22.31 -36.19 -4.88
CA TYR A 33 22.01 -36.84 -6.16
C TYR A 33 23.27 -37.34 -6.86
N VAL A 34 24.36 -36.54 -6.84
CA VAL A 34 25.63 -36.89 -7.46
C VAL A 34 26.40 -37.92 -6.63
N GLY A 35 26.11 -38.02 -5.32
CA GLY A 35 26.83 -38.90 -4.38
C GLY A 35 28.24 -38.41 -4.04
N MET A 36 28.45 -37.07 -4.06
CA MET A 36 29.76 -36.45 -3.80
C MET A 36 29.66 -35.29 -2.83
N ASP A 37 30.77 -34.99 -2.15
CA ASP A 37 30.93 -33.72 -1.44
C ASP A 37 31.28 -32.56 -2.41
N VAL A 38 31.35 -31.35 -1.87
CA VAL A 38 31.62 -30.13 -2.66
C VAL A 38 32.97 -30.18 -3.39
N ASP A 39 34.02 -30.55 -2.64
CA ASP A 39 35.38 -30.55 -3.15
C ASP A 39 35.56 -31.63 -4.20
N GLY A 40 35.04 -32.83 -3.98
CA GLY A 40 35.07 -33.94 -4.95
C GLY A 40 34.31 -33.61 -6.23
N PHE A 41 33.12 -33.00 -6.12
CA PHE A 41 32.34 -32.59 -7.27
C PHE A 41 33.07 -31.53 -8.12
N VAL A 42 33.66 -30.51 -7.47
CA VAL A 42 34.43 -29.47 -8.17
C VAL A 42 35.70 -30.03 -8.81
N ALA A 43 36.46 -30.85 -8.09
CA ALA A 43 37.68 -31.49 -8.59
C ALA A 43 37.37 -32.33 -9.85
N LYS A 44 36.38 -33.21 -9.75
CA LYS A 44 35.96 -34.05 -10.90
C LYS A 44 35.43 -33.22 -12.08
N SER A 45 34.73 -32.12 -11.78
CA SER A 45 34.22 -31.23 -12.83
C SER A 45 35.39 -30.50 -13.59
N ARG A 46 36.52 -30.29 -12.95
CA ARG A 46 37.75 -29.75 -13.60
C ARG A 46 38.44 -30.79 -14.47
N GLU A 47 38.47 -32.02 -14.02
CA GLU A 47 39.10 -33.14 -14.72
C GLU A 47 38.29 -33.62 -15.91
N ASP A 48 36.99 -33.74 -15.74
CA ASP A 48 36.06 -34.26 -16.75
C ASP A 48 34.83 -33.34 -16.90
N MET A 49 34.96 -32.41 -17.84
CA MET A 49 33.93 -31.45 -18.17
C MET A 49 32.68 -32.10 -18.81
N GLU A 50 32.92 -33.18 -19.61
CA GLU A 50 31.82 -33.86 -20.27
C GLU A 50 30.96 -34.58 -19.23
N TRP A 51 31.58 -35.24 -18.27
CA TRP A 51 30.88 -35.83 -17.11
C TRP A 51 30.12 -34.76 -16.33
N ALA A 52 30.76 -33.64 -15.99
CA ALA A 52 30.09 -32.57 -15.26
C ALA A 52 28.85 -32.07 -16.01
N GLN A 53 28.96 -31.82 -17.28
CA GLN A 53 27.85 -31.39 -18.13
C GLN A 53 26.73 -32.43 -18.20
N LYS A 54 27.11 -33.72 -18.31
CA LYS A 54 26.17 -34.83 -18.34
C LYS A 54 25.38 -34.92 -17.02
N VAL A 55 26.08 -34.99 -15.90
CA VAL A 55 25.42 -35.21 -14.59
C VAL A 55 24.51 -34.04 -14.22
N ILE A 56 24.91 -32.80 -14.53
CA ILE A 56 24.07 -31.63 -14.30
C ILE A 56 22.83 -31.68 -15.22
N THR A 57 23.01 -32.05 -16.48
CA THR A 57 21.89 -32.18 -17.42
C THR A 57 20.89 -33.25 -16.96
N ASP A 58 21.39 -34.42 -16.57
CA ASP A 58 20.57 -35.54 -16.09
C ASP A 58 19.74 -35.13 -14.84
N TYR A 59 20.36 -34.43 -13.90
CA TYR A 59 19.66 -33.87 -12.73
C TYR A 59 18.56 -32.85 -13.13
N LEU A 60 18.88 -31.94 -14.04
CA LEU A 60 17.88 -30.96 -14.52
C LEU A 60 16.73 -31.64 -15.29
N MET A 61 17.01 -32.72 -16.02
CA MET A 61 15.96 -33.51 -16.68
C MET A 61 15.09 -34.28 -15.67
N GLN A 62 15.68 -34.80 -14.60
CA GLN A 62 14.91 -35.39 -13.49
C GLN A 62 13.96 -34.34 -12.87
N GLU A 63 14.46 -33.14 -12.58
CA GLU A 63 13.64 -32.06 -12.07
C GLU A 63 12.56 -31.60 -13.08
N LYS A 64 12.86 -31.62 -14.38
CA LYS A 64 11.87 -31.38 -15.43
C LYS A 64 10.75 -32.43 -15.39
N ASN A 65 11.07 -33.72 -15.31
CA ASN A 65 10.07 -34.79 -15.21
C ASN A 65 9.20 -34.63 -13.94
N ARG A 66 9.79 -34.23 -12.82
CA ARG A 66 9.04 -33.86 -11.59
C ARG A 66 8.09 -32.69 -11.82
N SER A 67 8.49 -31.73 -12.63
CA SER A 67 7.62 -30.59 -13.00
C SER A 67 6.47 -31.01 -13.92
N GLU A 68 6.72 -31.88 -14.87
CA GLU A 68 5.69 -32.46 -15.75
C GLU A 68 4.66 -33.27 -14.97
N ARG A 69 5.10 -34.00 -13.95
CA ARG A 69 4.22 -34.67 -12.99
C ARG A 69 3.55 -33.74 -11.97
N LYS A 70 3.77 -32.41 -12.11
CA LYS A 70 3.22 -31.37 -11.22
C LYS A 70 3.71 -31.44 -9.76
N GLU A 71 4.79 -32.17 -9.47
CA GLU A 71 5.41 -32.23 -8.15
C GLU A 71 6.10 -30.91 -7.77
N ILE A 72 6.72 -30.25 -8.74
CA ILE A 72 7.37 -28.95 -8.60
C ILE A 72 6.90 -27.96 -9.66
N ALA A 73 7.13 -26.65 -9.43
CA ALA A 73 6.85 -25.66 -10.46
C ALA A 73 7.99 -25.57 -11.48
N PRO A 74 7.72 -25.27 -12.78
CA PRO A 74 8.77 -25.05 -13.77
C PRO A 74 9.80 -24.01 -13.36
N SER A 75 9.39 -22.93 -12.68
CA SER A 75 10.29 -21.93 -12.13
C SER A 75 11.25 -22.46 -11.04
N THR A 76 10.93 -23.58 -10.39
CA THR A 76 11.80 -24.23 -9.41
C THR A 76 13.04 -24.78 -10.05
N ILE A 77 12.96 -25.31 -11.27
CA ILE A 77 14.09 -25.88 -12.02
C ILE A 77 15.18 -24.84 -12.26
N ALA A 78 14.77 -23.63 -12.70
CA ALA A 78 15.71 -22.52 -12.87
C ALA A 78 16.41 -22.13 -11.56
N ASN A 79 15.70 -22.24 -10.43
CA ASN A 79 16.26 -21.93 -9.13
C ASN A 79 17.18 -23.04 -8.57
N VAL A 80 17.01 -24.29 -9.00
CA VAL A 80 17.92 -25.40 -8.67
C VAL A 80 19.24 -25.26 -9.42
N ARG A 81 19.22 -24.82 -10.66
CA ARG A 81 20.41 -24.60 -11.48
C ARG A 81 21.34 -23.52 -10.93
N LYS A 82 20.77 -22.44 -10.37
CA LYS A 82 21.55 -21.25 -9.94
C LYS A 82 22.67 -21.56 -8.95
N PRO A 83 22.47 -22.31 -7.85
CA PRO A 83 23.55 -22.61 -6.90
C PRO A 83 24.64 -23.51 -7.49
N VAL A 84 24.28 -24.48 -8.33
CA VAL A 84 25.28 -25.34 -9.01
C VAL A 84 26.15 -24.51 -9.96
N ARG A 85 25.53 -23.62 -10.72
CA ARG A 85 26.22 -22.70 -11.58
C ARG A 85 27.16 -21.80 -10.79
N LEU A 86 26.68 -21.17 -9.71
CA LEU A 86 27.49 -20.28 -8.88
C LEU A 86 28.68 -21.01 -8.27
N LEU A 87 28.48 -22.25 -7.76
CA LEU A 87 29.57 -23.05 -7.21
C LEU A 87 30.69 -23.27 -8.23
N LEU A 88 30.33 -23.68 -9.43
CA LEU A 88 31.30 -23.93 -10.48
C LEU A 88 32.00 -22.66 -10.96
N GLU A 89 31.26 -21.57 -11.18
CA GLU A 89 31.82 -20.28 -11.60
C GLU A 89 32.78 -19.71 -10.54
N MET A 90 32.47 -19.83 -9.26
CA MET A 90 33.30 -19.33 -8.16
C MET A 90 34.55 -20.20 -7.93
N ASN A 91 34.62 -21.35 -8.56
CA ASN A 91 35.77 -22.26 -8.54
C ASN A 91 36.44 -22.40 -9.94
N ASP A 92 36.24 -21.41 -10.82
CA ASP A 92 36.90 -21.31 -12.16
C ASP A 92 36.50 -22.45 -13.14
N VAL A 93 35.37 -23.12 -12.89
CA VAL A 93 34.81 -24.12 -13.78
C VAL A 93 33.78 -23.45 -14.68
N THR A 94 34.24 -22.78 -15.76
CA THR A 94 33.40 -21.88 -16.57
C THR A 94 32.93 -22.48 -17.90
N GLN A 95 33.48 -23.62 -18.31
CA GLN A 95 33.26 -24.23 -19.64
C GLN A 95 31.91 -24.95 -19.78
N VAL A 96 31.11 -25.04 -18.70
CA VAL A 96 29.76 -25.67 -18.73
C VAL A 96 28.82 -24.90 -19.64
N ASN A 97 28.20 -25.58 -20.59
CA ASN A 97 27.29 -24.96 -21.53
C ASN A 97 25.87 -24.74 -20.92
N TRP A 98 25.74 -23.76 -20.06
CA TRP A 98 24.49 -23.39 -19.40
C TRP A 98 23.40 -22.96 -20.39
N ARG A 99 23.77 -22.41 -21.55
CA ARG A 99 22.80 -21.98 -22.57
C ARG A 99 22.11 -23.19 -23.22
N LYS A 100 22.89 -24.25 -23.53
CA LYS A 100 22.35 -25.53 -24.05
C LYS A 100 21.35 -26.12 -23.06
N MET A 101 21.74 -26.24 -21.77
CA MET A 101 20.87 -26.79 -20.73
C MET A 101 19.59 -25.97 -20.56
N THR A 102 19.70 -24.64 -20.59
CA THR A 102 18.53 -23.75 -20.44
C THR A 102 17.49 -23.94 -21.53
N ARG A 103 17.94 -24.23 -22.78
CA ARG A 103 17.03 -24.49 -23.92
C ARG A 103 16.25 -25.79 -23.77
N MET A 104 16.76 -26.74 -22.99
CA MET A 104 16.11 -28.03 -22.74
C MET A 104 15.04 -27.94 -21.64
N LEU A 105 15.05 -26.86 -20.87
CA LEU A 105 14.11 -26.67 -19.78
C LEU A 105 12.79 -26.05 -20.27
N PRO A 106 11.66 -26.33 -19.58
CA PRO A 106 10.38 -25.74 -19.93
C PRO A 106 10.42 -24.22 -19.79
N PRO A 107 9.69 -23.48 -20.63
CA PRO A 107 9.63 -22.03 -20.51
C PRO A 107 9.00 -21.66 -19.17
N VAL A 108 9.55 -20.62 -18.53
CA VAL A 108 8.98 -20.08 -17.31
C VAL A 108 7.72 -19.29 -17.69
N ARG A 109 6.55 -19.96 -17.63
CA ARG A 109 5.26 -19.31 -17.80
C ARG A 109 4.73 -18.87 -16.45
N ARG A 110 3.95 -17.79 -16.42
CA ARG A 110 3.16 -17.43 -15.25
C ARG A 110 2.03 -18.44 -15.10
N TYR A 111 2.21 -19.40 -14.18
CA TYR A 111 1.20 -20.42 -13.89
C TYR A 111 0.21 -20.01 -12.81
N ALA A 112 0.46 -18.90 -12.15
CA ALA A 112 -0.40 -18.45 -11.06
C ALA A 112 -1.51 -17.58 -11.64
N LEU A 113 -2.75 -18.01 -11.45
CA LEU A 113 -3.96 -17.19 -11.59
C LEU A 113 -4.09 -16.26 -10.38
N ASP A 114 -2.96 -15.78 -9.84
CA ASP A 114 -2.96 -14.94 -8.67
C ASP A 114 -3.46 -13.53 -9.06
N ARG A 115 -4.49 -13.09 -8.38
CA ARG A 115 -5.19 -11.82 -8.60
C ARG A 115 -5.01 -10.86 -7.44
N ALA A 116 -5.31 -9.59 -7.65
CA ALA A 116 -5.56 -8.66 -6.56
C ALA A 116 -6.84 -9.07 -5.80
N PRO A 117 -6.94 -8.84 -4.48
CA PRO A 117 -8.21 -8.95 -3.79
C PRO A 117 -9.18 -7.88 -4.28
N THR A 118 -10.49 -8.15 -4.16
CA THR A 118 -11.52 -7.13 -4.34
C THR A 118 -11.66 -6.27 -3.09
N SER A 119 -12.32 -5.11 -3.21
CA SER A 119 -12.61 -4.26 -2.05
C SER A 119 -13.50 -4.99 -1.04
N GLU A 120 -14.49 -5.74 -1.50
CA GLU A 120 -15.41 -6.53 -0.66
C GLU A 120 -14.68 -7.62 0.13
N GLU A 121 -13.68 -8.27 -0.47
CA GLU A 121 -12.84 -9.25 0.23
C GLU A 121 -12.00 -8.58 1.34
N LEU A 122 -11.48 -7.37 1.09
CA LEU A 122 -10.73 -6.62 2.09
C LEU A 122 -11.65 -6.09 3.19
N ILE A 123 -12.85 -5.60 2.86
CA ILE A 123 -13.90 -5.21 3.81
C ILE A 123 -14.24 -6.41 4.71
N LEU A 124 -14.52 -7.57 4.12
CA LEU A 124 -14.83 -8.79 4.86
C LEU A 124 -13.71 -9.17 5.84
N LEU A 125 -12.44 -9.08 5.39
CA LEU A 125 -11.28 -9.38 6.22
C LEU A 125 -11.10 -8.38 7.37
N THR A 126 -11.42 -7.11 7.16
CA THR A 126 -11.20 -6.06 8.16
C THR A 126 -12.38 -5.89 9.11
N SER A 127 -13.63 -5.96 8.65
CA SER A 127 -14.82 -5.67 9.45
C SER A 127 -15.04 -6.64 10.63
N ASN A 128 -14.58 -7.89 10.50
CA ASN A 128 -14.84 -8.96 11.48
C ASN A 128 -13.57 -9.52 12.13
N SER A 129 -12.50 -8.73 12.17
CA SER A 129 -11.21 -9.18 12.69
C SER A 129 -10.71 -8.31 13.85
N GLU A 130 -9.72 -8.81 14.59
CA GLU A 130 -9.07 -8.07 15.68
C GLU A 130 -8.29 -6.85 15.15
N THR A 131 -8.18 -5.78 15.95
CA THR A 131 -7.53 -4.50 15.61
C THR A 131 -6.13 -4.70 15.02
N ARG A 132 -5.34 -5.63 15.59
CA ARG A 132 -4.00 -5.96 15.08
C ARG A 132 -4.03 -6.44 13.64
N PHE A 133 -4.95 -7.31 13.28
CA PHE A 133 -5.07 -7.83 11.92
C PHE A 133 -5.58 -6.76 10.95
N GLN A 134 -6.54 -5.94 11.39
CA GLN A 134 -7.01 -4.77 10.62
C GLN A 134 -5.84 -3.83 10.31
N ALA A 135 -5.02 -3.49 11.32
CA ALA A 135 -3.86 -2.64 11.14
C ALA A 135 -2.86 -3.21 10.12
N ILE A 136 -2.61 -4.53 10.14
CA ILE A 136 -1.74 -5.20 9.16
C ILE A 136 -2.30 -5.06 7.74
N ILE A 137 -3.58 -5.40 7.54
CA ILE A 137 -4.19 -5.41 6.20
C ILE A 137 -4.27 -4.02 5.62
N LEU A 138 -4.76 -3.04 6.39
CA LEU A 138 -4.90 -1.65 5.94
C LEU A 138 -3.52 -1.03 5.61
N THR A 139 -2.50 -1.29 6.44
CA THR A 139 -1.14 -0.84 6.14
C THR A 139 -0.61 -1.43 4.85
N MET A 140 -0.77 -2.74 4.63
CA MET A 140 -0.29 -3.39 3.40
C MET A 140 -1.07 -2.95 2.16
N ALA A 141 -2.39 -2.78 2.27
CA ALA A 141 -3.25 -2.36 1.17
C ALA A 141 -2.97 -0.91 0.75
N SER A 142 -2.63 -0.04 1.71
CA SER A 142 -2.38 1.38 1.45
C SER A 142 -0.93 1.74 1.13
N SER A 143 0.06 0.87 1.44
CA SER A 143 1.48 1.13 1.17
C SER A 143 2.11 0.21 0.13
N GLY A 144 1.47 -0.91 -0.17
CA GLY A 144 2.03 -1.92 -1.06
C GLY A 144 3.34 -2.55 -0.57
N ILE A 145 3.70 -2.46 0.70
CA ILE A 145 4.95 -3.03 1.24
C ILE A 145 5.04 -4.54 1.07
N ARG A 146 6.27 -5.07 1.01
CA ARG A 146 6.51 -6.52 1.03
C ARG A 146 6.23 -7.09 2.41
N ILE A 147 5.73 -8.32 2.49
CA ILE A 147 5.49 -8.97 3.78
C ILE A 147 6.76 -9.05 4.65
N GLY A 148 7.93 -9.18 4.05
CA GLY A 148 9.21 -9.22 4.78
C GLY A 148 9.54 -7.95 5.55
N SER A 149 8.94 -6.80 5.19
CA SER A 149 9.17 -5.54 5.89
C SER A 149 8.67 -5.54 7.34
N TRP A 150 7.70 -6.40 7.67
CA TRP A 150 7.22 -6.53 9.05
C TRP A 150 8.31 -6.96 10.04
N ASP A 151 9.39 -7.57 9.56
CA ASP A 151 10.53 -7.97 10.40
C ASP A 151 11.37 -6.76 10.86
N TYR A 152 11.18 -5.59 10.24
CA TYR A 152 11.97 -4.38 10.47
C TYR A 152 11.15 -3.21 11.03
N LEU A 153 9.82 -3.17 10.80
CA LEU A 153 9.00 -2.02 11.14
C LEU A 153 8.84 -1.81 12.65
N ASN A 154 9.16 -0.60 13.10
CA ASN A 154 8.93 -0.09 14.44
C ASN A 154 7.90 1.05 14.41
N TRP A 155 7.36 1.42 15.58
CA TRP A 155 6.44 2.56 15.68
C TRP A 155 7.08 3.87 15.22
N GLY A 156 8.36 4.09 15.52
CA GLY A 156 9.10 5.28 15.07
C GLY A 156 9.32 5.39 13.58
N HIS A 157 9.00 4.36 12.79
CA HIS A 157 9.06 4.40 11.32
C HIS A 157 7.74 4.89 10.69
N VAL A 158 6.75 5.24 11.51
CA VAL A 158 5.45 5.77 11.05
C VAL A 158 5.35 7.23 11.46
N GLU A 159 5.35 8.14 10.50
CA GLU A 159 5.29 9.57 10.71
C GLU A 159 4.01 10.16 10.08
N PRO A 160 3.07 10.68 10.90
CA PRO A 160 1.84 11.25 10.35
C PRO A 160 2.09 12.58 9.65
N ILE A 161 1.53 12.73 8.48
CA ILE A 161 1.55 13.95 7.67
C ILE A 161 0.22 14.67 7.87
N ARG A 162 0.28 15.93 8.32
CA ARG A 162 -0.91 16.70 8.66
C ARG A 162 -1.05 17.91 7.73
N ARG A 163 -2.31 18.21 7.39
CA ARG A 163 -2.75 19.46 6.76
C ARG A 163 -3.93 19.99 7.55
N ASN A 164 -3.88 21.25 7.98
CA ASN A 164 -4.93 21.85 8.80
C ASN A 164 -5.31 20.95 9.98
N GLU A 165 -4.29 20.47 10.74
CA GLU A 165 -4.40 19.56 11.89
C GLU A 165 -4.94 18.15 11.59
N LYS A 166 -5.45 17.88 10.40
CA LYS A 166 -5.94 16.57 9.99
C LYS A 166 -4.80 15.72 9.41
N VAL A 167 -4.77 14.44 9.75
CA VAL A 167 -3.87 13.48 9.12
C VAL A 167 -4.38 13.21 7.70
N VAL A 168 -3.57 13.53 6.69
CA VAL A 168 -3.89 13.29 5.27
C VAL A 168 -3.23 12.02 4.73
N ALA A 169 -2.11 11.61 5.33
CA ALA A 169 -1.39 10.37 5.09
C ALA A 169 -0.42 10.13 6.25
N ALA A 170 0.27 9.00 6.29
CA ALA A 170 1.47 8.87 7.09
C ALA A 170 2.60 8.26 6.26
N LYS A 171 3.82 8.78 6.46
CA LYS A 171 5.04 8.22 5.88
C LYS A 171 5.42 6.96 6.62
N LEU A 172 5.82 5.93 5.88
CA LEU A 172 6.27 4.66 6.40
C LEU A 172 7.69 4.38 5.90
N LEU A 173 8.69 4.43 6.79
CA LEU A 173 10.07 4.07 6.48
C LEU A 173 10.21 2.54 6.50
N VAL A 174 10.57 1.96 5.38
CA VAL A 174 10.61 0.52 5.14
C VAL A 174 12.06 0.06 5.04
N TYR A 175 12.42 -1.03 5.72
CA TYR A 175 13.78 -1.57 5.82
C TYR A 175 14.80 -0.56 6.36
N ALA A 176 14.41 0.23 7.36
CA ALA A 176 15.27 1.25 7.97
C ALA A 176 16.64 0.69 8.37
N GLY A 177 17.72 1.32 7.84
CA GLY A 177 19.11 0.91 8.06
C GLY A 177 19.60 -0.26 7.20
N GLU A 178 18.78 -0.80 6.31
CA GLU A 178 19.16 -1.86 5.38
C GLU A 178 19.46 -1.28 3.97
N PRO A 179 20.24 -1.99 3.14
CA PRO A 179 20.54 -1.52 1.77
C PRO A 179 19.30 -1.32 0.89
N GLU A 180 18.21 -1.99 1.20
CA GLU A 180 16.92 -1.91 0.51
C GLU A 180 15.98 -0.88 1.13
N GLU A 181 16.48 0.05 1.96
CA GLU A 181 15.68 1.10 2.59
C GLU A 181 14.95 1.96 1.55
N TYR A 182 13.67 2.17 1.78
CA TYR A 182 12.84 3.11 1.04
C TYR A 182 11.69 3.58 1.92
N TYR A 183 10.93 4.57 1.46
CA TYR A 183 9.69 4.96 2.14
C TYR A 183 8.47 4.78 1.24
N SER A 184 7.33 4.59 1.87
CA SER A 184 6.01 4.57 1.26
C SER A 184 5.07 5.44 2.08
N PHE A 185 3.81 5.53 1.67
CA PHE A 185 2.78 6.19 2.45
C PHE A 185 1.67 5.20 2.82
N ILE A 186 0.93 5.54 3.87
CA ILE A 186 -0.30 4.85 4.27
C ILE A 186 -1.45 5.85 4.38
N THR A 187 -2.67 5.39 4.13
CA THR A 187 -3.87 6.21 4.23
C THR A 187 -4.15 6.64 5.68
N PRO A 188 -4.93 7.72 5.90
CA PRO A 188 -5.39 8.11 7.23
C PRO A 188 -6.10 6.96 7.95
N GLU A 189 -6.89 6.16 7.25
CA GLU A 189 -7.55 4.98 7.78
C GLU A 189 -6.55 3.98 8.37
N ALA A 190 -5.50 3.64 7.61
CA ALA A 190 -4.46 2.72 8.04
C ALA A 190 -3.67 3.27 9.24
N TYR A 191 -3.32 4.56 9.21
CA TYR A 191 -2.65 5.22 10.33
C TYR A 191 -3.50 5.22 11.61
N ASN A 192 -4.77 5.58 11.49
CA ASN A 192 -5.70 5.59 12.63
C ASN A 192 -5.86 4.20 13.23
N LYS A 193 -5.89 3.17 12.39
CA LYS A 193 -5.98 1.79 12.85
C LYS A 193 -4.68 1.32 13.53
N LEU A 194 -3.52 1.70 13.02
CA LEU A 194 -2.23 1.47 13.70
C LEU A 194 -2.19 2.18 15.05
N LYS A 195 -2.61 3.46 15.11
CA LYS A 195 -2.67 4.22 16.36
C LYS A 195 -3.59 3.56 17.36
N GLN A 196 -4.80 3.16 16.95
CA GLN A 196 -5.74 2.42 17.79
C GLN A 196 -5.13 1.12 18.34
N TYR A 197 -4.35 0.40 17.52
CA TYR A 197 -3.66 -0.80 17.96
C TYR A 197 -2.55 -0.48 18.98
N ILE A 198 -1.80 0.59 18.78
CA ILE A 198 -0.78 1.07 19.74
C ILE A 198 -1.44 1.48 21.07
N ASP A 199 -2.52 2.27 21.01
CA ASP A 199 -3.26 2.71 22.21
C ASP A 199 -3.78 1.51 23.01
N LEU A 200 -4.31 0.50 22.34
CA LEU A 200 -4.75 -0.75 22.97
C LEU A 200 -3.58 -1.47 23.69
N ARG A 201 -2.37 -1.41 23.16
CA ARG A 201 -1.18 -1.99 23.81
C ARG A 201 -0.78 -1.20 25.05
N GLU A 202 -0.84 0.14 25.00
CA GLU A 202 -0.61 1.04 26.13
C GLU A 202 -1.64 0.82 27.25
N GLU A 203 -2.93 0.71 26.91
CA GLU A 203 -4.03 0.39 27.84
C GLU A 203 -3.79 -0.94 28.58
N HIS A 204 -3.14 -1.91 27.93
CA HIS A 204 -2.76 -3.17 28.55
C HIS A 204 -1.42 -3.12 29.30
N GLY A 205 -0.82 -1.94 29.46
CA GLY A 205 0.39 -1.71 30.26
C GLY A 205 1.72 -1.89 29.51
N GLU A 206 1.73 -1.92 28.17
CA GLU A 206 2.96 -1.90 27.40
C GLU A 206 3.50 -0.47 27.29
N ILE A 207 4.80 -0.29 27.55
CA ILE A 207 5.47 0.99 27.36
C ILE A 207 5.91 1.10 25.91
N ILE A 208 5.25 1.98 25.16
CA ILE A 208 5.53 2.19 23.74
C ILE A 208 6.63 3.24 23.56
N SER A 209 7.60 2.93 22.73
CA SER A 209 8.68 3.82 22.29
C SER A 209 8.81 3.80 20.77
N LYS A 210 9.65 4.68 20.22
CA LYS A 210 9.97 4.65 18.78
C LYS A 210 10.55 3.32 18.33
N ASN A 211 11.23 2.58 19.19
CA ASN A 211 11.84 1.28 18.89
C ASN A 211 10.89 0.11 19.13
N SER A 212 9.69 0.35 19.64
CA SER A 212 8.70 -0.73 19.84
C SER A 212 8.30 -1.33 18.50
N PRO A 213 8.21 -2.67 18.38
CA PRO A 213 7.76 -3.32 17.16
C PRO A 213 6.40 -2.77 16.71
N LEU A 214 6.26 -2.44 15.44
CA LEU A 214 4.99 -1.91 14.92
C LEU A 214 3.84 -2.89 15.15
N ILE A 215 4.10 -4.18 14.88
CA ILE A 215 3.18 -5.27 15.20
C ILE A 215 3.91 -6.28 16.09
N ARG A 216 3.29 -6.62 17.21
CA ARG A 216 3.82 -7.62 18.14
C ARG A 216 3.08 -8.95 18.06
N ASP A 217 3.70 -9.99 18.57
CA ASP A 217 3.05 -11.29 18.80
C ASP A 217 1.92 -11.14 19.84
N LYS A 218 0.98 -12.06 19.81
CA LYS A 218 -0.17 -12.04 20.73
C LYS A 218 0.30 -12.34 22.15
N TRP A 219 -0.11 -11.51 23.13
CA TRP A 219 0.01 -11.86 24.54
C TRP A 219 -1.23 -12.61 25.00
N LEU A 220 -1.00 -13.62 25.83
CA LEU A 220 -2.07 -14.33 26.52
C LEU A 220 -2.03 -13.91 27.98
N ALA A 221 -3.07 -13.24 28.47
CA ALA A 221 -3.17 -12.74 29.84
C ALA A 221 -3.06 -13.85 30.91
N ASN A 222 -3.26 -15.12 30.53
CA ASN A 222 -3.46 -16.23 31.48
C ASN A 222 -2.42 -17.38 31.40
N ASN A 223 -1.30 -17.20 30.69
CA ASN A 223 -0.31 -18.30 30.62
C ASN A 223 0.67 -18.23 31.78
N ARG A 224 0.34 -18.92 32.87
CA ARG A 224 1.29 -19.29 33.93
C ARG A 224 2.44 -20.09 33.31
N GLY A 225 3.63 -19.48 33.25
CA GLY A 225 4.87 -20.15 32.88
C GLY A 225 5.35 -20.08 31.42
N SER A 226 4.65 -19.45 30.52
CA SER A 226 5.15 -19.22 29.15
C SER A 226 5.69 -17.79 28.99
N ARG A 227 6.96 -17.66 28.60
CA ARG A 227 7.58 -16.37 28.22
C ARG A 227 6.99 -15.79 26.91
N LYS A 228 6.07 -16.51 26.28
CA LYS A 228 5.30 -16.03 25.13
C LYS A 228 4.18 -15.14 25.65
N GLY A 229 4.28 -13.86 25.38
CA GLY A 229 3.21 -12.93 25.68
C GLY A 229 3.43 -12.06 26.91
N ASP A 230 4.68 -11.91 27.38
CA ASP A 230 4.98 -10.91 28.38
C ASP A 230 4.73 -9.51 27.80
N ILE A 231 3.85 -8.76 28.45
CA ILE A 231 3.53 -7.36 28.10
C ILE A 231 4.77 -6.49 28.14
N ARG A 232 5.69 -6.77 29.11
CA ARG A 232 6.92 -6.00 29.35
C ARG A 232 8.04 -6.29 28.35
N ALA A 233 7.96 -7.42 27.64
CA ALA A 233 8.94 -7.82 26.64
C ALA A 233 8.27 -8.17 25.30
N PRO A 234 7.78 -7.17 24.56
CA PRO A 234 7.03 -7.38 23.33
C PRO A 234 7.91 -8.04 22.27
N LYS A 235 7.50 -9.21 21.79
CA LYS A 235 8.14 -9.86 20.65
C LYS A 235 7.48 -9.38 19.35
N ARG A 236 8.30 -9.02 18.38
CA ARG A 236 7.86 -8.69 17.03
C ARG A 236 7.13 -9.88 16.41
N LEU A 237 6.00 -9.62 15.78
CA LEU A 237 5.37 -10.59 14.90
C LEU A 237 6.14 -10.64 13.58
N GLN A 238 6.86 -11.72 13.36
CA GLN A 238 7.66 -11.94 12.16
C GLN A 238 6.76 -12.11 10.93
N HIS A 239 7.28 -11.84 9.73
CA HIS A 239 6.57 -12.00 8.48
C HIS A 239 5.90 -13.38 8.29
N SER A 240 6.53 -14.44 8.81
CA SER A 240 5.96 -15.79 8.79
C SER A 240 4.71 -15.90 9.66
N GLY A 241 4.68 -15.21 10.81
CA GLY A 241 3.53 -15.10 11.69
C GLY A 241 2.41 -14.27 11.05
N VAL A 242 2.75 -13.16 10.41
CA VAL A 242 1.81 -12.33 9.63
C VAL A 242 1.16 -13.16 8.53
N LYS A 243 1.97 -13.92 7.76
CA LYS A 243 1.46 -14.82 6.72
C LYS A 243 0.49 -15.84 7.27
N ARG A 244 0.86 -16.51 8.37
CA ARG A 244 0.02 -17.52 9.04
C ARG A 244 -1.29 -16.92 9.54
N LEU A 245 -1.24 -15.74 10.16
CA LEU A 245 -2.43 -15.02 10.62
C LEU A 245 -3.37 -14.73 9.46
N PHE A 246 -2.85 -14.23 8.35
CA PHE A 246 -3.60 -13.95 7.14
C PHE A 246 -4.26 -15.22 6.56
N GLU A 247 -3.50 -16.29 6.41
CA GLU A 247 -4.03 -17.57 5.89
C GLU A 247 -5.16 -18.12 6.78
N ASN A 248 -5.02 -18.05 8.09
CA ASN A 248 -6.06 -18.46 9.03
C ASN A 248 -7.35 -17.64 8.85
N MET A 249 -7.23 -16.33 8.59
CA MET A 249 -8.39 -15.46 8.36
C MET A 249 -9.07 -15.77 7.03
N LEU A 250 -8.34 -16.10 5.97
CA LEU A 250 -8.93 -16.53 4.69
C LEU A 250 -9.79 -17.79 4.84
N TRP A 251 -9.35 -18.73 5.68
CA TRP A 251 -10.13 -19.92 6.03
C TRP A 251 -11.35 -19.57 6.89
N LYS A 252 -11.14 -18.77 7.92
CA LYS A 252 -12.20 -18.38 8.85
C LYS A 252 -13.38 -17.69 8.15
N PHE A 253 -13.09 -16.80 7.18
CA PHE A 253 -14.11 -16.05 6.45
C PHE A 253 -14.59 -16.75 5.16
N GLY A 254 -14.20 -18.00 4.92
CA GLY A 254 -14.66 -18.78 3.77
C GLY A 254 -14.16 -18.29 2.41
N ILE A 255 -13.21 -17.33 2.37
CA ILE A 255 -12.57 -16.89 1.13
C ILE A 255 -11.75 -18.06 0.54
N ARG A 256 -11.13 -18.86 1.41
CA ARG A 256 -10.45 -20.08 1.05
C ARG A 256 -11.32 -21.28 1.44
N LYS A 257 -11.79 -22.03 0.44
CA LYS A 257 -12.69 -23.18 0.65
C LYS A 257 -12.01 -24.52 0.54
N GLU A 258 -10.91 -24.60 -0.21
CA GLU A 258 -10.20 -25.84 -0.51
C GLU A 258 -8.69 -25.68 -0.32
N LYS A 259 -8.03 -26.75 0.10
CA LYS A 259 -6.57 -26.78 0.15
C LYS A 259 -6.01 -27.04 -1.24
N LYS A 260 -5.51 -25.99 -1.88
CA LYS A 260 -4.84 -26.03 -3.19
C LYS A 260 -3.34 -25.81 -3.01
N ARG A 261 -2.55 -26.35 -3.92
CA ARG A 261 -1.11 -26.10 -3.95
C ARG A 261 -0.79 -24.61 -4.19
N ARG A 262 -1.64 -23.93 -4.96
CA ARG A 262 -1.55 -22.50 -5.23
C ARG A 262 -2.94 -21.88 -5.11
N HIS A 263 -3.02 -20.82 -4.38
CA HIS A 263 -4.23 -20.05 -4.19
C HIS A 263 -4.16 -18.75 -5.02
N GLU A 264 -5.30 -18.34 -5.54
CA GLU A 264 -5.43 -17.09 -6.31
C GLU A 264 -5.18 -15.86 -5.44
N PHE A 265 -5.59 -15.94 -4.18
CA PHE A 265 -5.44 -14.89 -3.20
C PHE A 265 -4.48 -15.32 -2.09
N SER A 266 -3.37 -14.61 -1.97
CA SER A 266 -2.34 -14.73 -0.93
C SER A 266 -2.04 -13.36 -0.34
N ILE A 267 -1.30 -13.30 0.74
CA ILE A 267 -0.92 -12.01 1.34
C ILE A 267 -0.14 -11.11 0.36
N HIS A 268 0.62 -11.69 -0.57
CA HIS A 268 1.31 -10.95 -1.62
C HIS A 268 0.33 -10.30 -2.62
N SER A 269 -0.89 -10.82 -2.72
CA SER A 269 -1.93 -10.26 -3.58
C SER A 269 -2.40 -8.88 -3.10
N ILE A 270 -2.26 -8.55 -1.81
CA ILE A 270 -2.57 -7.21 -1.27
C ILE A 270 -1.68 -6.14 -1.94
N ARG A 271 -0.41 -6.46 -2.20
CA ARG A 271 0.50 -5.57 -2.92
C ARG A 271 0.06 -5.34 -4.38
N LYS A 272 -0.62 -6.33 -4.99
CA LYS A 272 -1.24 -6.16 -6.32
C LYS A 272 -2.44 -5.22 -6.26
N PHE A 273 -3.23 -5.27 -5.18
CA PHE A 273 -4.31 -4.32 -4.96
C PHE A 273 -3.77 -2.89 -4.94
N PHE A 274 -2.76 -2.61 -4.12
CA PHE A 274 -2.10 -1.31 -4.08
C PHE A 274 -1.69 -0.84 -5.48
N LYS A 275 -0.90 -1.65 -6.20
CA LYS A 275 -0.42 -1.30 -7.53
C LYS A 275 -1.57 -1.01 -8.50
N THR A 276 -2.55 -1.91 -8.57
CA THR A 276 -3.69 -1.79 -9.49
C THR A 276 -4.54 -0.55 -9.20
N ARG A 277 -4.72 -0.17 -7.94
CA ARG A 277 -5.47 1.03 -7.55
C ARG A 277 -4.69 2.31 -7.80
N CYS A 278 -3.42 2.33 -7.40
CA CYS A 278 -2.56 3.51 -7.58
C CYS A 278 -2.33 3.85 -9.06
N GLU A 279 -2.08 2.86 -9.92
CA GLU A 279 -1.83 3.11 -11.35
C GLU A 279 -3.03 3.70 -12.12
N GLN A 280 -4.22 3.75 -11.51
CA GLN A 280 -5.38 4.42 -12.10
C GLN A 280 -5.27 5.95 -12.04
N VAL A 281 -4.57 6.49 -11.05
CA VAL A 281 -4.55 7.93 -10.73
C VAL A 281 -3.16 8.49 -10.49
N MET A 282 -2.14 7.64 -10.32
CA MET A 282 -0.75 8.02 -10.07
C MET A 282 0.13 7.72 -11.27
N LYS A 283 1.27 8.40 -11.35
CA LYS A 283 2.31 8.06 -12.32
C LYS A 283 2.88 6.67 -12.00
N PRO A 284 2.93 5.73 -12.98
CA PRO A 284 3.41 4.35 -12.72
C PRO A 284 4.81 4.29 -12.09
N ILE A 285 5.72 5.19 -12.48
CA ILE A 285 7.06 5.23 -11.90
C ILE A 285 7.05 5.60 -10.40
N ASN A 286 6.11 6.47 -9.96
CA ASN A 286 5.95 6.81 -8.56
C ASN A 286 5.40 5.63 -7.76
N VAL A 287 4.50 4.86 -8.35
CA VAL A 287 3.98 3.62 -7.75
C VAL A 287 5.12 2.62 -7.54
N GLU A 288 5.98 2.42 -8.55
CA GLU A 288 7.16 1.53 -8.43
C GLU A 288 8.12 2.02 -7.33
N THR A 289 8.36 3.32 -7.26
CA THR A 289 9.20 3.95 -6.22
C THR A 289 8.64 3.69 -4.82
N LEU A 290 7.35 3.96 -4.59
CA LEU A 290 6.68 3.70 -3.31
C LEU A 290 6.61 2.22 -2.95
N MET A 291 6.67 1.34 -3.94
CA MET A 291 6.77 -0.10 -3.73
C MET A 291 8.21 -0.58 -3.46
N GLY A 292 9.22 0.26 -3.53
CA GLY A 292 10.62 -0.12 -3.37
C GLY A 292 11.08 -1.08 -4.46
N HIS A 293 10.67 -0.83 -5.72
CA HIS A 293 11.18 -1.51 -6.88
C HIS A 293 12.30 -0.69 -7.52
N SER A 294 13.37 -1.34 -7.97
CA SER A 294 14.32 -0.70 -8.86
C SER A 294 13.71 -0.57 -10.25
N THR A 295 13.72 0.64 -10.78
CA THR A 295 13.25 0.95 -12.13
C THR A 295 14.41 0.97 -13.15
N GLY A 296 15.59 0.46 -12.74
CA GLY A 296 16.77 0.34 -13.58
C GLY A 296 17.39 1.70 -13.90
N ILE A 297 17.60 1.99 -15.19
CA ILE A 297 18.22 3.25 -15.64
C ILE A 297 17.42 4.47 -15.19
N SER A 298 16.09 4.36 -15.08
CA SER A 298 15.23 5.44 -14.62
C SER A 298 15.54 5.91 -13.19
N ASP A 299 16.05 5.03 -12.30
CA ASP A 299 16.45 5.40 -10.94
C ASP A 299 17.54 6.49 -10.89
N SER A 300 18.37 6.57 -11.95
CA SER A 300 19.45 7.55 -12.03
C SER A 300 18.96 8.93 -12.46
N TYR A 301 17.90 9.02 -13.24
CA TYR A 301 17.41 10.24 -13.86
C TYR A 301 16.15 10.80 -13.20
N TYR A 302 15.26 9.94 -12.70
CA TYR A 302 14.02 10.35 -12.08
C TYR A 302 14.14 10.27 -10.55
N ARG A 303 14.22 11.43 -9.90
CA ARG A 303 14.33 11.56 -8.45
C ARG A 303 13.26 12.53 -7.94
N PRO A 304 12.01 12.07 -7.82
CA PRO A 304 10.94 12.90 -7.30
C PRO A 304 11.22 13.26 -5.83
N THR A 305 10.83 14.46 -5.43
CA THR A 305 10.87 14.84 -4.02
C THR A 305 9.81 14.08 -3.23
N GLU A 306 9.99 14.01 -1.92
CA GLU A 306 8.97 13.43 -1.03
C GLU A 306 7.61 14.13 -1.20
N LYS A 307 7.63 15.45 -1.39
CA LYS A 307 6.44 16.24 -1.64
C LYS A 307 5.74 15.84 -2.94
N ASP A 308 6.48 15.64 -4.02
CA ASP A 308 5.91 15.24 -5.31
C ASP A 308 5.27 13.84 -5.23
N LEU A 309 5.94 12.90 -4.53
CA LEU A 309 5.40 11.56 -4.30
C LEU A 309 4.17 11.58 -3.40
N LEU A 310 4.15 12.45 -2.38
CA LEU A 310 3.01 12.61 -1.50
C LEU A 310 1.80 13.18 -2.25
N GLU A 311 1.98 14.26 -3.05
CA GLU A 311 0.87 14.85 -3.81
C GLU A 311 0.27 13.81 -4.77
N ASP A 312 1.12 13.03 -5.45
CA ASP A 312 0.66 11.98 -6.35
C ASP A 312 -0.07 10.86 -5.57
N TYR A 313 0.45 10.46 -4.40
CA TYR A 313 -0.17 9.46 -3.52
C TYR A 313 -1.54 9.90 -2.98
N LEU A 314 -1.71 11.19 -2.67
CA LEU A 314 -2.98 11.73 -2.15
C LEU A 314 -4.14 11.53 -3.14
N ASN A 315 -3.88 11.49 -4.46
CA ASN A 315 -4.89 11.17 -5.47
C ASN A 315 -5.42 9.73 -5.34
N ALA A 316 -4.61 8.81 -4.77
CA ALA A 316 -4.98 7.42 -4.62
C ALA A 316 -5.64 7.09 -3.26
N VAL A 317 -5.62 8.01 -2.28
CA VAL A 317 -6.09 7.75 -0.92
C VAL A 317 -7.53 7.22 -0.91
N SER A 318 -8.44 7.80 -1.67
CA SER A 318 -9.84 7.35 -1.75
C SER A 318 -9.97 5.93 -2.31
N LEU A 319 -9.16 5.57 -3.32
CA LEU A 319 -9.15 4.24 -3.94
C LEU A 319 -8.52 3.17 -3.03
N LEU A 320 -7.68 3.58 -2.08
CA LEU A 320 -6.98 2.72 -1.12
C LEU A 320 -7.70 2.61 0.21
N THR A 321 -8.70 3.46 0.47
CA THR A 321 -9.54 3.43 1.68
C THR A 321 -10.54 2.28 1.54
N ILE A 322 -10.59 1.42 2.54
CA ILE A 322 -11.33 0.16 2.48
C ILE A 322 -12.68 0.26 3.21
N SER A 323 -12.72 0.95 4.34
CA SER A 323 -13.94 1.08 5.16
C SER A 323 -14.97 1.98 4.48
N GLU A 324 -16.20 1.46 4.27
CA GLU A 324 -17.31 2.24 3.70
C GLU A 324 -17.61 3.51 4.51
N ALA A 325 -17.55 3.42 5.83
CA ALA A 325 -17.77 4.58 6.70
C ALA A 325 -16.71 5.67 6.48
N GLU A 326 -15.46 5.28 6.23
CA GLU A 326 -14.37 6.23 5.96
C GLU A 326 -14.45 6.78 4.52
N GLN A 327 -14.87 5.97 3.56
CA GLN A 327 -15.15 6.44 2.19
C GLN A 327 -16.24 7.50 2.18
N ILE A 328 -17.38 7.25 2.86
CA ILE A 328 -18.47 8.23 3.00
C ILE A 328 -17.99 9.51 3.69
N ARG A 329 -17.13 9.41 4.71
CA ARG A 329 -16.54 10.59 5.38
C ARG A 329 -15.66 11.39 4.43
N GLN A 330 -14.81 10.72 3.65
CA GLN A 330 -13.93 11.38 2.69
C GLN A 330 -14.73 12.07 1.59
N GLU A 331 -15.74 11.41 1.02
CA GLU A 331 -16.62 11.99 0.01
C GLU A 331 -17.38 13.22 0.56
N SER A 332 -17.90 13.12 1.79
CA SER A 332 -18.57 14.25 2.45
C SER A 332 -17.61 15.42 2.71
N GLN A 333 -16.34 15.15 3.06
CA GLN A 333 -15.34 16.18 3.27
C GLN A 333 -14.93 16.84 1.96
N MET A 334 -14.67 16.07 0.91
CA MET A 334 -14.35 16.60 -0.43
C MET A 334 -15.48 17.49 -0.96
N SER A 335 -16.72 17.06 -0.80
CA SER A 335 -17.90 17.87 -1.19
C SER A 335 -17.99 19.18 -0.41
N ARG A 336 -17.69 19.18 0.90
CA ARG A 336 -17.65 20.42 1.70
C ARG A 336 -16.52 21.34 1.28
N GLU A 337 -15.32 20.83 1.11
CA GLU A 337 -14.15 21.61 0.66
C GLU A 337 -14.37 22.23 -0.70
N GLN A 338 -14.96 21.50 -1.65
CA GLN A 338 -15.35 22.07 -2.97
C GLN A 338 -16.41 23.16 -2.84
N THR A 339 -17.38 22.99 -1.93
CA THR A 339 -18.41 23.98 -1.67
C THR A 339 -17.81 25.23 -1.05
N ASP A 340 -16.93 25.09 -0.07
CA ASP A 340 -16.25 26.22 0.59
C ASP A 340 -15.33 26.97 -0.38
N GLN A 341 -14.60 26.27 -1.24
CA GLN A 341 -13.81 26.91 -2.32
C GLN A 341 -14.68 27.70 -3.28
N ARG A 342 -15.85 27.16 -3.63
CA ARG A 342 -16.78 27.82 -4.53
C ARG A 342 -17.43 29.06 -3.90
N ILE A 343 -17.73 28.98 -2.58
CA ILE A 343 -18.20 30.13 -1.80
C ILE A 343 -17.11 31.20 -1.77
N GLY A 344 -15.87 30.86 -1.48
CA GLY A 344 -14.75 31.83 -1.48
C GLY A 344 -14.53 32.51 -2.82
N GLN A 345 -14.63 31.75 -3.94
CA GLN A 345 -14.55 32.34 -5.28
C GLN A 345 -15.72 33.30 -5.56
N LEU A 346 -16.93 32.96 -5.12
CA LEU A 346 -18.09 33.83 -5.27
C LEU A 346 -17.97 35.08 -4.41
N GLU A 347 -17.48 34.99 -3.20
CA GLU A 347 -17.22 36.14 -2.31
C GLU A 347 -16.16 37.08 -2.90
N GLU A 348 -15.10 36.55 -3.49
CA GLU A 348 -14.08 37.33 -4.20
C GLU A 348 -14.67 38.06 -5.43
N LEU A 349 -15.48 37.36 -6.20
CA LEU A 349 -16.18 37.96 -7.37
C LEU A 349 -17.14 39.06 -6.95
N VAL A 350 -17.92 38.84 -5.90
CA VAL A 350 -18.82 39.87 -5.32
C VAL A 350 -18.03 41.08 -4.83
N SER A 351 -16.91 40.85 -4.15
CA SER A 351 -16.03 41.92 -3.66
C SER A 351 -15.45 42.75 -4.82
N LYS A 352 -15.04 42.11 -5.92
CA LYS A 352 -14.57 42.79 -7.13
C LYS A 352 -15.68 43.63 -7.79
N LEU A 353 -16.88 43.08 -7.89
CA LEU A 353 -18.04 43.81 -8.48
C LEU A 353 -18.46 45.02 -7.62
N ILE A 354 -18.34 44.92 -6.29
CA ILE A 354 -18.59 46.04 -5.38
C ILE A 354 -17.52 47.13 -5.55
N ALA A 355 -16.22 46.71 -5.65
CA ALA A 355 -15.11 47.62 -5.86
C ALA A 355 -15.21 48.37 -7.24
N GLU A 356 -15.59 47.67 -8.28
CA GLU A 356 -15.84 48.26 -9.62
C GLU A 356 -17.01 49.26 -9.60
N ARG A 357 -18.10 48.98 -8.87
CA ARG A 357 -19.21 49.94 -8.69
C ARG A 357 -18.85 51.15 -7.81
N GLY A 358 -17.90 50.98 -6.89
CA GLY A 358 -17.42 52.04 -6.00
C GLY A 358 -16.50 53.07 -6.71
N GLN A 359 -15.95 52.75 -7.89
CA GLN A 359 -15.04 53.60 -8.65
C GLN A 359 -15.76 54.44 -9.75
N THR A 360 -17.07 54.32 -9.95
CA THR A 360 -17.83 55.20 -10.83
C THR A 360 -18.48 56.32 -10.04
N ASN A 361 -17.69 57.38 -9.92
CA ASN A 361 -17.97 58.80 -9.74
C ASN A 361 -18.39 59.43 -8.40
N PRO A 362 -17.71 60.54 -8.13
CA PRO A 362 -18.43 61.75 -7.76
C PRO A 362 -18.02 62.95 -8.63
N SER A 363 -18.80 63.36 -9.57
CA SER A 363 -18.75 64.71 -10.04
C SER A 363 -20.16 65.20 -10.38
N HIS A 364 -20.58 66.17 -9.58
CA HIS A 364 -21.45 67.30 -9.91
C HIS A 364 -22.51 67.10 -11.02
N ASP A 365 -23.80 67.12 -10.71
CA ASP A 365 -24.57 68.35 -10.90
C ASP A 365 -26.00 68.25 -10.36
N GLN A 366 -26.49 69.39 -9.90
CA GLN A 366 -27.84 69.61 -9.40
C GLN A 366 -28.85 69.62 -10.54
N ASN A 367 -30.07 69.18 -10.21
CA ASN A 367 -31.33 69.46 -10.91
C ASN A 367 -31.61 68.69 -12.23
N HIS A 368 -32.50 67.73 -12.18
CA HIS A 368 -33.87 67.87 -12.64
C HIS A 368 -34.68 66.54 -12.54
N ASN A 369 -35.82 66.68 -11.91
CA ASN A 369 -36.91 65.72 -12.01
C ASN A 369 -37.10 65.19 -13.44
N LYS A 370 -37.12 63.86 -13.60
CA LYS A 370 -38.19 63.17 -14.36
C LYS A 370 -38.05 61.63 -14.21
N ASN A 371 -39.17 61.07 -13.86
CA ASN A 371 -39.49 59.65 -13.82
C ASN A 371 -39.00 58.88 -15.06
N THR A 372 -38.33 57.74 -14.80
CA THR A 372 -38.48 56.51 -15.60
C THR A 372 -38.28 55.32 -14.70
N SER A 373 -39.39 54.67 -14.37
CA SER A 373 -39.54 53.44 -13.62
C SER A 373 -39.00 52.27 -14.47
N ASN A 374 -37.84 51.72 -14.14
CA ASN A 374 -37.55 50.33 -14.48
C ASN A 374 -37.89 49.47 -13.26
N GLY A 375 -38.96 48.69 -13.43
CA GLY A 375 -39.61 47.88 -12.40
C GLY A 375 -38.78 46.76 -11.82
N THR A 376 -37.97 47.06 -10.85
CA THR A 376 -37.43 46.07 -9.95
C THR A 376 -38.29 46.02 -8.71
N THR A 377 -39.15 44.99 -8.60
CA THR A 377 -39.97 44.76 -7.44
C THR A 377 -39.08 44.68 -6.18
N PRO A 378 -39.34 45.47 -5.12
CA PRO A 378 -38.57 45.41 -3.89
C PRO A 378 -38.54 44.02 -3.29
N LYS A 379 -37.35 43.54 -2.90
CA LYS A 379 -37.19 42.26 -2.24
C LYS A 379 -36.62 42.47 -0.83
N LYS A 380 -37.07 41.68 0.16
CA LYS A 380 -36.59 41.73 1.54
C LYS A 380 -36.37 40.35 2.10
N ILE A 381 -35.29 40.16 2.84
CA ILE A 381 -34.97 38.88 3.53
C ILE A 381 -35.40 39.02 4.98
N VAL A 382 -36.24 38.11 5.46
CA VAL A 382 -36.83 38.16 6.79
C VAL A 382 -36.79 36.84 7.51
N LYS A 383 -36.84 36.88 8.83
CA LYS A 383 -36.96 35.68 9.69
C LYS A 383 -38.37 35.16 9.68
N THR A 384 -38.55 33.87 9.92
CA THR A 384 -39.88 33.18 9.91
C THR A 384 -40.93 33.89 10.75
N LYS A 385 -40.59 34.55 11.85
CA LYS A 385 -41.53 35.29 12.73
C LYS A 385 -42.08 36.57 12.11
N GLU A 386 -41.47 37.11 11.06
CA GLU A 386 -41.87 38.37 10.43
C GLU A 386 -42.65 38.15 9.13
N ILE A 387 -42.78 36.87 8.69
CA ILE A 387 -43.43 36.52 7.43
C ILE A 387 -44.93 36.89 7.44
N GLU A 388 -45.66 36.53 8.50
CA GLU A 388 -47.10 36.81 8.62
C GLU A 388 -47.41 38.31 8.58
N HIS A 389 -46.58 39.11 9.24
CA HIS A 389 -46.71 40.56 9.24
C HIS A 389 -46.51 41.15 7.84
N LEU A 390 -45.57 40.64 7.08
CA LEU A 390 -45.27 41.14 5.73
C LEU A 390 -46.28 40.64 4.71
N ILE A 391 -46.87 39.47 4.87
CA ILE A 391 -47.94 38.99 4.02
C ILE A 391 -49.17 39.94 4.17
N ASN A 392 -49.49 40.38 5.40
CA ASN A 392 -50.57 41.35 5.66
C ASN A 392 -50.30 42.74 5.06
N LEU A 393 -49.03 43.07 4.77
CA LEU A 393 -48.57 44.27 4.10
C LEU A 393 -48.43 44.12 2.59
N GLY A 394 -48.91 43.05 2.01
CA GLY A 394 -48.89 42.80 0.56
C GLY A 394 -47.56 42.28 0.02
N TRP A 395 -46.80 41.56 0.85
CA TRP A 395 -45.58 40.86 0.41
C TRP A 395 -45.84 39.39 0.20
N GLU A 396 -45.23 38.77 -0.81
CA GLU A 396 -45.31 37.35 -1.11
C GLU A 396 -43.98 36.65 -0.89
N PRO A 397 -43.94 35.42 -0.28
CA PRO A 397 -42.74 34.64 -0.15
C PRO A 397 -42.31 34.10 -1.52
N MET A 398 -40.99 34.21 -1.82
CA MET A 398 -40.41 33.68 -3.06
C MET A 398 -39.75 32.31 -2.84
N PHE A 399 -38.85 32.23 -1.88
CA PHE A 399 -38.16 30.97 -1.50
C PHE A 399 -37.53 31.12 -0.12
N ASN A 400 -37.29 29.97 0.52
CA ASN A 400 -36.60 29.88 1.81
C ASN A 400 -35.12 29.71 1.60
N LEU A 401 -34.31 30.39 2.43
CA LEU A 401 -32.87 30.23 2.50
C LEU A 401 -32.49 29.06 3.42
N PRO A 402 -31.34 28.42 3.22
CA PRO A 402 -30.88 27.29 4.05
C PRO A 402 -30.72 27.64 5.54
N ASP A 403 -30.59 28.92 5.87
CA ASP A 403 -30.45 29.42 7.24
C ASP A 403 -31.78 29.73 7.94
N GLY A 404 -32.91 29.32 7.35
CA GLY A 404 -34.25 29.50 7.91
C GLY A 404 -34.85 30.89 7.71
N ARG A 405 -34.24 31.76 6.90
CA ARG A 405 -34.82 33.04 6.48
C ARG A 405 -35.58 32.88 5.16
N THR A 406 -36.52 33.78 4.89
CA THR A 406 -37.37 33.77 3.68
C THR A 406 -37.17 35.06 2.88
N VAL A 407 -37.01 34.94 1.56
CA VAL A 407 -36.97 36.07 0.67
C VAL A 407 -38.43 36.42 0.28
N MET A 408 -38.83 37.66 0.55
CA MET A 408 -40.15 38.18 0.24
C MET A 408 -40.05 39.22 -0.90
N LYS A 409 -41.06 39.30 -1.76
CA LYS A 409 -41.25 40.37 -2.76
C LYS A 409 -42.55 41.11 -2.52
N GLN A 410 -42.56 42.37 -2.82
CA GLN A 410 -43.76 43.19 -2.72
C GLN A 410 -44.73 42.87 -3.88
N PHE A 411 -46.00 42.57 -3.53
CA PHE A 411 -47.02 42.33 -4.56
C PHE A 411 -47.32 43.62 -5.33
N GLN A 412 -47.19 43.60 -6.65
CA GLN A 412 -47.69 44.65 -7.50
C GLN A 412 -48.89 44.08 -8.27
N PRO A 413 -50.13 44.61 -8.06
CA PRO A 413 -51.27 44.18 -8.87
C PRO A 413 -50.98 44.55 -10.33
N ARG A 414 -51.15 43.56 -11.21
CA ARG A 414 -51.13 43.83 -12.65
C ARG A 414 -52.33 44.70 -12.98
N THR A 415 -52.06 45.93 -13.44
CA THR A 415 -53.04 46.80 -14.10
C THR A 415 -53.22 46.33 -15.52
#